data_236bf52a8c9134ea758f83fda18605f7
#
_entry.id   236bf52a8c9134ea758f83fda18605f7
#
_cell.length_a   1.000
_cell.length_b   1.000
_cell.length_c   1.000
_cell.angle_alpha   90.00
_cell.angle_beta   90.00
_cell.angle_gamma   90.00
#
_symmetry.space_group_name_H-M   'P 1'
#
loop_
_entity.id
_entity.type
_entity.pdbx_description
1 polymer ?
#
loop_
_entity_poly.entity_id
_entity_poly.type
_entity_poly.pdbx_seq_one_letter_code
_entity_poly.pdbx_strand_id
1 'polypeptide(L)'
;MKADKTQIKRLLNTAKGQIEGILRMIDEDVYCIEISNQILASAAILKRANIEILDAHLKHCVVNASSQEEKEEKMLEISNVLKKVIK
;
A
#
# COMPACT_ATOMS: atom_id res chain seq x y z
N MET A 1 -5.80 13.49 -0.86
CA MET A 1 -4.64 12.61 -0.59
C MET A 1 -3.35 13.38 -0.74
N LYS A 2 -2.42 13.24 0.18
CA LYS A 2 -1.17 14.03 0.21
C LYS A 2 0.00 13.37 -0.52
N ALA A 3 -0.08 12.07 -0.80
CA ALA A 3 0.92 11.38 -1.58
C ALA A 3 0.86 11.79 -3.06
N ASP A 4 1.94 11.50 -3.79
CA ASP A 4 2.01 11.72 -5.24
C ASP A 4 1.03 10.79 -5.94
N LYS A 5 -0.06 11.34 -6.46
CA LYS A 5 -1.10 10.57 -7.14
C LYS A 5 -0.56 9.77 -8.31
N THR A 6 0.34 10.35 -9.09
CA THR A 6 0.92 9.69 -10.26
C THR A 6 1.70 8.44 -9.85
N GLN A 7 2.52 8.55 -8.81
CA GLN A 7 3.31 7.43 -8.29
C GLN A 7 2.41 6.35 -7.71
N ILE A 8 1.41 6.71 -6.92
CA ILE A 8 0.49 5.73 -6.32
C ILE A 8 -0.30 5.01 -7.41
N LYS A 9 -0.84 5.76 -8.40
CA LYS A 9 -1.57 5.15 -9.51
C LYS A 9 -0.69 4.21 -10.32
N ARG A 10 0.58 4.56 -10.53
CA ARG A 10 1.54 3.71 -11.24
C ARG A 10 1.72 2.37 -10.50
N LEU A 11 1.91 2.42 -9.18
CA LEU A 11 2.05 1.21 -8.37
C LEU A 11 0.79 0.35 -8.42
N LEU A 12 -0.39 0.96 -8.29
CA LEU A 12 -1.65 0.24 -8.33
C LEU A 12 -1.94 -0.35 -9.72
N ASN A 13 -1.60 0.38 -10.79
CA ASN A 13 -1.76 -0.14 -12.15
C ASN A 13 -0.81 -1.31 -12.42
N THR A 14 0.40 -1.28 -11.86
CA THR A 14 1.32 -2.41 -11.94
C THR A 14 0.72 -3.63 -11.23
N ALA A 15 0.19 -3.46 -10.02
CA ALA A 15 -0.46 -4.54 -9.29
C ALA A 15 -1.68 -5.07 -10.05
N LYS A 16 -2.47 -4.18 -10.65
CA LYS A 16 -3.63 -4.55 -11.46
C LYS A 16 -3.22 -5.47 -12.62
N GLY A 17 -2.18 -5.08 -13.36
CA GLY A 17 -1.67 -5.90 -14.46
C GLY A 17 -1.16 -7.26 -14.00
N GLN A 18 -0.50 -7.31 -12.84
CA GLN A 18 -0.05 -8.57 -12.24
C GLN A 18 -1.24 -9.45 -11.84
N ILE A 19 -2.28 -8.86 -11.27
CA ILE A 19 -3.49 -9.59 -10.88
C ILE A 19 -4.17 -10.19 -12.12
N GLU A 20 -4.26 -9.44 -13.21
CA GLU A 20 -4.77 -9.95 -14.47
C GLU A 20 -3.94 -11.14 -14.97
N GLY A 21 -2.62 -11.06 -14.85
CA GLY A 21 -1.70 -12.16 -15.18
C GLY A 21 -1.93 -13.37 -14.29
N ILE A 22 -2.17 -13.17 -13.00
CA ILE A 22 -2.46 -14.26 -12.05
C ILE A 22 -3.75 -14.97 -12.43
N LEU A 23 -4.78 -14.24 -12.83
CA LEU A 23 -6.04 -14.83 -13.28
C LEU A 23 -5.83 -15.73 -14.51
N ARG A 24 -4.99 -15.29 -15.44
CA ARG A 24 -4.63 -16.14 -16.60
C ARG A 24 -3.87 -17.38 -16.17
N MET A 25 -2.95 -17.26 -15.21
CA MET A 25 -2.22 -18.42 -14.68
C MET A 25 -3.16 -19.46 -14.07
N ILE A 26 -4.19 -19.00 -13.38
CA ILE A 26 -5.22 -19.89 -12.80
C ILE A 26 -5.98 -20.61 -13.91
N ASP A 27 -6.40 -19.88 -14.95
CA ASP A 27 -7.12 -20.46 -16.08
C ASP A 27 -6.29 -21.49 -16.85
N GLU A 28 -4.97 -21.32 -16.87
CA GLU A 28 -4.03 -22.20 -17.54
C GLU A 28 -3.51 -23.32 -16.63
N ASP A 29 -4.02 -23.42 -15.41
CA ASP A 29 -3.60 -24.41 -14.41
C ASP A 29 -2.08 -24.42 -14.17
N VAL A 30 -1.48 -23.25 -14.13
CA VAL A 30 -0.06 -23.10 -13.79
C VAL A 30 0.18 -23.65 -12.38
N TYR A 31 1.38 -24.17 -12.14
CA TYR A 31 1.76 -24.76 -10.86
C TYR A 31 1.48 -23.79 -9.70
N CYS A 32 0.82 -24.31 -8.64
CA CYS A 32 0.31 -23.48 -7.56
C CYS A 32 1.38 -22.65 -6.83
N ILE A 33 2.62 -23.14 -6.75
CA ILE A 33 3.70 -22.38 -6.10
C ILE A 33 4.07 -21.13 -6.93
N GLU A 34 4.04 -21.26 -8.26
CA GLU A 34 4.29 -20.10 -9.13
C GLU A 34 3.19 -19.05 -8.98
N ILE A 35 1.93 -19.49 -8.90
CA ILE A 35 0.80 -18.59 -8.66
C ILE A 35 0.95 -17.88 -7.31
N SER A 36 1.29 -18.64 -6.26
CA SER A 36 1.51 -18.10 -4.93
C SER A 36 2.61 -17.03 -4.91
N ASN A 37 3.72 -17.28 -5.59
CA ASN A 37 4.82 -16.32 -5.69
C ASN A 37 4.40 -15.03 -6.40
N GLN A 38 3.55 -15.13 -7.43
CA GLN A 38 3.02 -13.95 -8.12
C GLN A 38 2.07 -13.14 -7.22
N ILE A 39 1.28 -13.82 -6.41
CA ILE A 39 0.41 -13.16 -5.44
C ILE A 39 1.26 -12.39 -4.41
N LEU A 40 2.34 -13.01 -3.92
CA LEU A 40 3.26 -12.34 -2.99
C LEU A 40 3.88 -11.07 -3.61
N ALA A 41 4.25 -11.14 -4.90
CA ALA A 41 4.79 -9.99 -5.61
C ALA A 41 3.78 -8.84 -5.69
N SER A 42 2.53 -9.14 -6.02
CA SER A 42 1.45 -8.15 -6.08
C SER A 42 1.15 -7.55 -4.70
N ALA A 43 1.13 -8.38 -3.67
CA ALA A 43 0.93 -7.94 -2.29
C ALA A 43 2.03 -6.97 -1.85
N ALA A 44 3.28 -7.20 -2.26
CA ALA A 44 4.41 -6.32 -1.94
C ALA A 44 4.24 -4.93 -2.57
N ILE A 45 3.73 -4.87 -3.80
CA ILE A 45 3.46 -3.60 -4.49
C ILE A 45 2.34 -2.84 -3.80
N LEU A 46 1.27 -3.52 -3.42
CA LEU A 46 0.16 -2.91 -2.68
C LEU A 46 0.62 -2.38 -1.32
N LYS A 47 1.45 -3.14 -0.63
CA LYS A 47 2.04 -2.72 0.64
C LYS A 47 2.89 -1.46 0.47
N ARG A 48 3.71 -1.41 -0.58
CA ARG A 48 4.54 -0.25 -0.90
C ARG A 48 3.68 1.00 -1.14
N ALA A 49 2.62 0.87 -1.94
CA ALA A 49 1.69 1.98 -2.20
C ALA A 49 1.08 2.49 -0.90
N ASN A 50 0.66 1.58 -0.03
CA ASN A 50 0.07 1.91 1.26
C ASN A 50 1.05 2.67 2.16
N ILE A 51 2.30 2.20 2.24
CA ILE A 51 3.35 2.84 3.04
C ILE A 51 3.64 4.25 2.50
N GLU A 52 3.70 4.43 1.19
CA GLU A 52 3.94 5.76 0.59
C GLU A 52 2.79 6.74 0.92
N ILE A 53 1.54 6.26 0.90
CA ILE A 53 0.38 7.08 1.29
C ILE A 53 0.50 7.50 2.75
N LEU A 54 0.80 6.56 3.64
CA LEU A 54 0.92 6.82 5.08
C LEU A 54 2.08 7.74 5.41
N ASP A 55 3.21 7.56 4.74
CA ASP A 55 4.40 8.40 4.93
C ASP A 55 4.10 9.86 4.55
N ALA A 56 3.46 10.08 3.41
CA ALA A 56 3.08 11.41 2.97
C ALA A 56 2.06 12.04 3.91
N HIS A 57 1.10 11.25 4.39
CA HIS A 57 0.09 11.70 5.36
C HIS A 57 0.76 12.12 6.68
N LEU A 58 1.71 11.33 7.18
CA LEU A 58 2.46 11.64 8.39
C LEU A 58 3.19 12.98 8.25
N LYS A 59 3.95 13.15 7.17
CA LYS A 59 4.75 14.35 6.92
C LYS A 59 3.89 15.61 6.81
N HIS A 60 2.75 15.51 6.14
CA HIS A 60 1.88 16.66 5.92
C HIS A 60 0.98 16.95 7.12
N CYS A 61 0.23 15.95 7.59
CA CYS A 61 -0.80 16.16 8.60
C CYS A 61 -0.23 16.37 10.01
N VAL A 62 0.88 15.71 10.34
CA VAL A 62 1.51 15.90 11.66
C VAL A 62 2.26 17.22 11.72
N VAL A 63 3.03 17.55 10.69
CA VAL A 63 3.81 18.80 10.63
C VAL A 63 2.89 20.02 10.63
N ASN A 64 1.72 19.94 9.99
CA ASN A 64 0.77 21.05 9.89
C ASN A 64 -0.31 21.03 10.99
N ALA A 65 -0.19 20.15 11.97
CA ALA A 65 -1.14 20.12 13.09
C ALA A 65 -1.05 21.41 13.91
N SER A 66 -2.19 21.95 14.30
CA SER A 66 -2.29 23.24 15.00
C SER A 66 -1.96 23.16 16.50
N SER A 67 -1.94 21.97 17.08
CA SER A 67 -1.68 21.78 18.50
C SER A 67 -0.94 20.44 18.73
N GLN A 68 -0.35 20.33 19.92
CA GLN A 68 0.31 19.09 20.34
C GLN A 68 -0.70 17.93 20.43
N GLU A 69 -1.89 18.22 20.92
CA GLU A 69 -2.98 17.25 21.02
C GLU A 69 -3.37 16.72 19.64
N GLU A 70 -3.51 17.60 18.67
CA GLU A 70 -3.82 17.23 17.29
C GLU A 70 -2.70 16.37 16.67
N LYS A 71 -1.42 16.73 16.93
CA LYS A 71 -0.27 15.93 16.51
C LYS A 71 -0.33 14.51 17.04
N GLU A 72 -0.60 14.37 18.33
CA GLU A 72 -0.68 13.06 18.98
C GLU A 72 -1.80 12.23 18.41
N GLU A 73 -2.94 12.85 18.13
CA GLU A 73 -4.09 12.22 17.53
C GLU A 73 -3.76 11.66 16.14
N LYS A 74 -3.11 12.49 15.30
CA LYS A 74 -2.72 12.10 13.95
C LYS A 74 -1.65 11.02 13.96
N MET A 75 -0.70 11.10 14.87
CA MET A 75 0.35 10.07 15.02
C MET A 75 -0.24 8.73 15.46
N LEU A 76 -1.20 8.75 16.37
CA LEU A 76 -1.88 7.54 16.83
C LEU A 76 -2.67 6.89 15.70
N GLU A 77 -3.38 7.68 14.92
CA GLU A 77 -4.14 7.22 13.74
C GLU A 77 -3.22 6.47 12.76
N ILE A 78 -2.08 7.07 12.43
CA ILE A 78 -1.10 6.47 11.53
C ILE A 78 -0.49 5.20 12.14
N SER A 79 -0.13 5.25 13.42
CA SER A 79 0.43 4.09 14.13
C SER A 79 -0.52 2.90 14.09
N ASN A 80 -1.81 3.13 14.29
CA ASN A 80 -2.82 2.07 14.26
C ASN A 80 -2.92 1.42 12.87
N VAL A 81 -2.82 2.20 11.80
CA VAL A 81 -2.84 1.66 10.44
C VAL A 81 -1.54 0.90 10.14
N LEU A 82 -0.39 1.44 10.55
CA LEU A 82 0.90 0.79 10.34
C LEU A 82 0.96 -0.60 10.98
N LYS A 83 0.39 -0.77 12.15
CA LYS A 83 0.31 -2.08 12.81
C LYS A 83 -0.40 -3.12 11.95
N LYS A 84 -1.40 -2.70 11.19
CA LYS A 84 -2.13 -3.59 10.27
C LYS A 84 -1.29 -3.91 9.02
N VAL A 85 -0.53 -2.95 8.53
CA VAL A 85 0.32 -3.13 7.34
C VAL A 85 1.49 -4.07 7.61
N ILE A 86 2.11 -3.94 8.78
CA ILE A 86 3.28 -4.74 9.17
C ILE A 86 2.91 -6.18 9.47
N LYS A 87 1.71 -6.43 9.89
CA LYS A 87 1.21 -7.73 10.35
C LYS A 87 1.13 -8.86 9.27
#